data_ce1eed68d6174f4f2bd47f4715b79e45
#
_entry.id   ce1eed68d6174f4f2bd47f4715b79e45
#
_cell.length_a   1.000
_cell.length_b   1.000
_cell.length_c   1.000
_cell.angle_alpha   90.00
_cell.angle_beta   90.00
_cell.angle_gamma   90.00
#
_symmetry.space_group_name_H-M   'P 1'
#
loop_
_entity.id
_entity.type
_entity.pdbx_description
1 polymer ?
#
loop_
_entity_poly.entity_id
_entity_poly.type
_entity_poly.pdbx_seq_one_letter_code
_entity_poly.pdbx_strand_id
1 'polypeptide(L)'
;IFLSWRMLETTADARYMDMVENELLNGVLPGISLDGTRYFYTQALRRTGDFPYVMRWPKTRQKYISCFCCPPNTLRALCEAQEYAYAVKGDTLWVNMYGDNHLKTKDVDMEMTSGYPYDGKVSIRINKAKNIRTLMLRVPGEGRYEAISATDSKGRQTGWKKGTLVERTFDMKPRLVEANPLVEENKNQIAVMRGSIVYCLENVDIDASSVPASCKDKYGRVCVNDIVIPADLQWTEVKKTIDGHEFVALQGEALLAEKGTAASWQKNQLYRTLAPAQKKVNVTLIPYYAWDNRGSDVEMSVWLSVRK
;
A
#
# COMPACT_ATOMS: atom_id res chain seq x y z
N ILE A 1 -10.37 -6.97 7.98
CA ILE A 1 -10.02 -6.14 9.17
C ILE A 1 -10.66 -6.72 10.41
N PHE A 2 -12.00 -6.83 10.50
CA PHE A 2 -12.70 -7.20 11.71
C PHE A 2 -12.30 -8.59 12.27
N LEU A 3 -12.12 -9.58 11.39
CA LEU A 3 -11.65 -10.91 11.81
C LEU A 3 -10.20 -10.82 12.31
N SER A 4 -9.32 -10.17 11.56
CA SER A 4 -7.90 -10.03 11.93
C SER A 4 -7.74 -9.31 13.27
N TRP A 5 -8.55 -8.29 13.53
CA TRP A 5 -8.60 -7.61 14.82
C TRP A 5 -9.01 -8.56 15.96
N ARG A 6 -10.07 -9.35 15.79
CA ARG A 6 -10.50 -10.34 16.81
C ARG A 6 -9.46 -11.42 17.06
N MET A 7 -8.73 -11.83 16.03
CA MET A 7 -7.61 -12.75 16.18
C MET A 7 -6.47 -12.13 16.98
N LEU A 8 -6.14 -10.84 16.75
CA LEU A 8 -5.15 -10.12 17.55
C LEU A 8 -5.56 -10.06 19.02
N GLU A 9 -6.82 -9.68 19.33
CA GLU A 9 -7.33 -9.60 20.70
C GLU A 9 -7.23 -10.95 21.43
N THR A 10 -7.42 -12.05 20.71
CA THR A 10 -7.42 -13.40 21.28
C THR A 10 -6.00 -13.94 21.46
N THR A 11 -5.12 -13.73 20.49
CA THR A 11 -3.81 -14.38 20.42
C THR A 11 -2.64 -13.49 20.81
N ALA A 12 -2.83 -12.16 20.77
CA ALA A 12 -1.78 -11.14 20.87
C ALA A 12 -0.65 -11.32 19.81
N ASP A 13 -0.93 -12.00 18.68
CA ASP A 13 0.01 -12.22 17.60
C ASP A 13 0.01 -11.02 16.64
N ALA A 14 1.14 -10.33 16.56
CA ALA A 14 1.29 -9.11 15.77
C ALA A 14 1.03 -9.30 14.27
N ARG A 15 1.13 -10.53 13.74
CA ARG A 15 0.82 -10.83 12.33
C ARG A 15 -0.61 -10.42 11.95
N TYR A 16 -1.55 -10.55 12.89
CA TYR A 16 -2.93 -10.11 12.66
C TYR A 16 -3.06 -8.59 12.58
N MET A 17 -2.21 -7.85 13.31
CA MET A 17 -2.20 -6.39 13.18
C MET A 17 -1.55 -5.93 11.88
N ASP A 18 -0.52 -6.65 11.40
CA ASP A 18 0.04 -6.41 10.07
C ASP A 18 -1.01 -6.64 8.98
N MET A 19 -1.89 -7.66 9.15
CA MET A 19 -3.04 -7.87 8.26
C MET A 19 -4.03 -6.71 8.33
N VAL A 20 -4.40 -6.25 9.54
CA VAL A 20 -5.32 -5.11 9.73
C VAL A 20 -4.80 -3.87 9.01
N GLU A 21 -3.53 -3.53 9.19
CA GLU A 21 -2.92 -2.37 8.54
C GLU A 21 -2.86 -2.53 7.02
N ASN A 22 -2.46 -3.71 6.53
CA ASN A 22 -2.41 -4.00 5.09
C ASN A 22 -3.81 -3.92 4.45
N GLU A 23 -4.83 -4.47 5.10
CA GLU A 23 -6.22 -4.41 4.65
C GLU A 23 -6.76 -2.96 4.67
N LEU A 24 -6.41 -2.16 5.69
CA LEU A 24 -6.82 -0.77 5.78
C LEU A 24 -6.19 0.07 4.66
N LEU A 25 -4.86 0.00 4.50
CA LEU A 25 -4.12 0.82 3.55
C LEU A 25 -4.34 0.40 2.09
N ASN A 26 -4.46 -0.92 1.82
CA ASN A 26 -4.49 -1.45 0.47
C ASN A 26 -5.81 -2.14 0.09
N GLY A 27 -6.74 -2.27 1.03
CA GLY A 27 -8.08 -2.80 0.81
C GLY A 27 -9.17 -1.75 0.96
N VAL A 28 -9.19 -1.00 2.05
CA VAL A 28 -10.22 0.01 2.34
C VAL A 28 -9.95 1.33 1.62
N LEU A 29 -8.76 1.91 1.80
CA LEU A 29 -8.44 3.22 1.21
C LEU A 29 -8.55 3.25 -0.32
N PRO A 30 -8.12 2.23 -1.09
CA PRO A 30 -8.32 2.25 -2.53
C PRO A 30 -9.80 2.25 -2.96
N GLY A 31 -10.70 1.84 -2.08
CA GLY A 31 -12.16 1.84 -2.32
C GLY A 31 -12.78 3.23 -2.40
N ILE A 32 -12.11 4.27 -1.87
CA ILE A 32 -12.60 5.66 -1.83
C ILE A 32 -11.69 6.58 -2.64
N SER A 33 -12.26 7.61 -3.29
CA SER A 33 -11.46 8.64 -3.96
C SER A 33 -10.74 9.55 -2.96
N LEU A 34 -9.68 10.22 -3.41
CA LEU A 34 -8.90 11.14 -2.55
C LEU A 34 -9.75 12.27 -1.96
N ASP A 35 -10.75 12.74 -2.71
CA ASP A 35 -11.71 13.75 -2.25
C ASP A 35 -12.83 13.18 -1.33
N GLY A 36 -12.83 11.85 -1.08
CA GLY A 36 -13.81 11.18 -0.24
C GLY A 36 -15.23 11.09 -0.78
N THR A 37 -15.48 11.50 -2.05
CA THR A 37 -16.84 11.65 -2.59
C THR A 37 -17.28 10.52 -3.51
N ARG A 38 -16.38 9.59 -3.88
CA ARG A 38 -16.64 8.50 -4.83
C ARG A 38 -16.12 7.19 -4.31
N TYR A 39 -16.78 6.11 -4.68
CA TYR A 39 -16.50 4.76 -4.18
C TYR A 39 -16.45 3.73 -5.31
N PHE A 40 -15.62 2.70 -5.14
CA PHE A 40 -15.70 1.48 -5.92
C PHE A 40 -16.71 0.51 -5.31
N TYR A 41 -17.45 -0.18 -6.19
CA TYR A 41 -18.08 -1.45 -5.83
C TYR A 41 -17.12 -2.62 -6.06
N THR A 42 -16.52 -2.65 -7.26
CA THR A 42 -15.52 -3.65 -7.63
C THR A 42 -14.15 -2.97 -7.70
N GLN A 43 -13.28 -3.33 -6.78
CA GLN A 43 -11.90 -2.84 -6.73
C GLN A 43 -10.99 -3.86 -7.39
N ALA A 44 -10.36 -3.46 -8.49
CA ALA A 44 -9.50 -4.33 -9.27
C ALA A 44 -8.02 -4.10 -8.93
N LEU A 45 -7.23 -5.18 -8.90
CA LEU A 45 -5.76 -5.10 -8.84
C LEU A 45 -5.11 -4.93 -10.21
N ARG A 46 -5.93 -5.01 -11.27
CA ARG A 46 -5.55 -4.73 -12.65
C ARG A 46 -6.76 -4.23 -13.43
N ARG A 47 -6.59 -3.12 -14.12
CA ARG A 47 -7.57 -2.60 -15.08
C ARG A 47 -6.82 -2.26 -16.38
N THR A 48 -7.15 -2.97 -17.45
CA THR A 48 -6.67 -2.69 -18.80
C THR A 48 -7.82 -2.19 -19.66
N GLY A 49 -7.54 -1.48 -20.78
CA GLY A 49 -8.57 -0.85 -21.61
C GLY A 49 -9.63 -1.80 -22.13
N ASP A 50 -9.21 -2.99 -22.54
CA ASP A 50 -10.06 -3.99 -23.15
C ASP A 50 -10.34 -5.14 -22.18
N PHE A 51 -11.31 -4.95 -21.28
CA PHE A 51 -11.82 -6.08 -20.51
C PHE A 51 -12.60 -7.01 -21.46
N PRO A 52 -12.31 -8.30 -21.49
CA PRO A 52 -12.98 -9.26 -22.37
C PRO A 52 -14.41 -9.58 -21.93
N TYR A 53 -14.91 -8.98 -20.87
CA TYR A 53 -16.23 -9.20 -20.30
C TYR A 53 -16.84 -7.89 -19.78
N VAL A 54 -18.17 -7.87 -19.75
CA VAL A 54 -18.92 -6.74 -19.17
C VAL A 54 -18.98 -6.90 -17.66
N MET A 55 -18.45 -5.93 -16.93
CA MET A 55 -18.60 -5.89 -15.48
C MET A 55 -20.00 -5.38 -15.12
N ARG A 56 -20.62 -5.98 -14.11
CA ARG A 56 -21.91 -5.53 -13.58
C ARG A 56 -21.85 -4.09 -13.04
N TRP A 57 -20.69 -3.70 -12.48
CA TRP A 57 -20.49 -2.41 -11.86
C TRP A 57 -19.48 -1.58 -12.64
N PRO A 58 -19.57 -0.24 -12.58
CA PRO A 58 -18.62 0.66 -13.26
C PRO A 58 -17.16 0.34 -12.91
N LYS A 59 -16.26 0.53 -13.87
CA LYS A 59 -14.82 0.34 -13.73
C LYS A 59 -14.13 1.49 -12.96
N THR A 60 -14.86 2.57 -12.70
CA THR A 60 -14.37 3.78 -12.02
C THR A 60 -15.16 4.04 -10.76
N ARG A 61 -14.60 4.83 -9.85
CA ARG A 61 -15.33 5.26 -8.64
C ARG A 61 -16.54 6.10 -9.01
N GLN A 62 -17.65 5.85 -8.31
CA GLN A 62 -18.93 6.51 -8.54
C GLN A 62 -19.33 7.35 -7.33
N LYS A 63 -19.93 8.54 -7.57
CA LYS A 63 -20.53 9.36 -6.51
C LYS A 63 -21.73 8.67 -5.86
N TYR A 64 -22.44 7.88 -6.64
CA TYR A 64 -23.60 7.13 -6.18
C TYR A 64 -23.50 5.68 -6.64
N ILE A 65 -23.69 4.77 -5.72
CA ILE A 65 -23.73 3.33 -5.95
C ILE A 65 -25.09 2.83 -5.46
N SER A 66 -25.85 2.14 -6.32
CA SER A 66 -27.16 1.59 -5.99
C SER A 66 -27.09 0.33 -5.12
N CYS A 67 -26.07 0.24 -4.27
CA CYS A 67 -25.94 -0.82 -3.27
C CYS A 67 -25.57 -0.23 -1.92
N PHE A 68 -26.03 -0.88 -0.85
CA PHE A 68 -25.93 -0.34 0.51
C PHE A 68 -24.74 -0.87 1.30
N CYS A 69 -23.94 -1.80 0.74
CA CYS A 69 -22.85 -2.44 1.49
C CYS A 69 -21.53 -1.70 1.41
N CYS A 70 -21.08 -1.28 0.21
CA CYS A 70 -19.70 -0.80 0.02
C CYS A 70 -19.41 0.54 0.69
N PRO A 71 -20.14 1.65 0.45
CA PRO A 71 -19.86 2.92 1.11
C PRO A 71 -19.98 2.84 2.65
N PRO A 72 -21.05 2.25 3.24
CA PRO A 72 -21.16 2.16 4.69
C PRO A 72 -20.05 1.32 5.34
N ASN A 73 -19.63 0.21 4.72
CA ASN A 73 -18.55 -0.60 5.28
C ASN A 73 -17.18 0.08 5.14
N THR A 74 -16.93 0.85 4.08
CA THR A 74 -15.75 1.70 3.98
C THR A 74 -15.72 2.72 5.10
N LEU A 75 -16.82 3.45 5.32
CA LEU A 75 -16.94 4.42 6.41
C LEU A 75 -16.79 3.76 7.78
N ARG A 76 -17.43 2.61 7.98
CA ARG A 76 -17.30 1.83 9.22
C ARG A 76 -15.82 1.48 9.50
N ALA A 77 -15.10 0.93 8.51
CA ALA A 77 -13.70 0.57 8.68
C ALA A 77 -12.82 1.78 9.03
N LEU A 78 -13.08 2.96 8.42
CA LEU A 78 -12.36 4.19 8.70
C LEU A 78 -12.67 4.72 10.11
N CYS A 79 -13.94 4.69 10.55
CA CYS A 79 -14.33 5.13 11.88
C CYS A 79 -13.78 4.22 12.98
N GLU A 80 -13.74 2.91 12.75
CA GLU A 80 -13.24 1.94 13.72
C GLU A 80 -11.68 1.89 13.76
N ALA A 81 -10.98 2.40 12.75
CA ALA A 81 -9.52 2.32 12.65
C ALA A 81 -8.81 2.89 13.89
N GLN A 82 -9.34 3.96 14.49
CA GLN A 82 -8.78 4.54 15.71
C GLN A 82 -8.82 3.60 16.92
N GLU A 83 -9.79 2.67 16.98
CA GLU A 83 -9.94 1.71 18.07
C GLU A 83 -8.87 0.63 18.04
N TYR A 84 -8.22 0.43 16.87
CA TYR A 84 -7.16 -0.55 16.69
C TYR A 84 -5.78 -0.03 17.11
N ALA A 85 -5.63 1.30 17.29
CA ALA A 85 -4.33 1.93 17.51
C ALA A 85 -3.66 1.50 18.80
N TYR A 86 -4.43 1.25 19.85
CA TYR A 86 -3.92 0.92 21.18
C TYR A 86 -4.69 -0.19 21.85
N ALA A 87 -3.99 -0.97 22.69
CA ALA A 87 -4.61 -1.91 23.61
C ALA A 87 -3.88 -1.91 24.94
N VAL A 88 -4.60 -2.17 26.04
CA VAL A 88 -4.03 -2.28 27.39
C VAL A 88 -4.42 -3.60 28.02
N LYS A 89 -3.41 -4.30 28.58
CA LYS A 89 -3.63 -5.50 29.39
C LYS A 89 -2.64 -5.51 30.56
N GLY A 90 -3.19 -5.47 31.78
CA GLY A 90 -2.38 -5.36 32.97
C GLY A 90 -1.59 -4.05 33.03
N ASP A 91 -0.27 -4.14 33.14
CA ASP A 91 0.66 -3.02 33.16
C ASP A 91 1.35 -2.76 31.80
N THR A 92 0.82 -3.34 30.75
CA THR A 92 1.37 -3.25 29.39
C THR A 92 0.40 -2.51 28.47
N LEU A 93 0.96 -1.55 27.71
CA LEU A 93 0.27 -0.82 26.65
C LEU A 93 0.85 -1.26 25.30
N TRP A 94 0.00 -1.78 24.42
CA TRP A 94 0.35 -2.09 23.01
C TRP A 94 0.10 -0.87 22.14
N VAL A 95 1.10 -0.53 21.33
CA VAL A 95 1.01 0.48 20.27
C VAL A 95 0.96 -0.28 18.95
N ASN A 96 -0.24 -0.38 18.39
CA ASN A 96 -0.53 -1.22 17.22
C ASN A 96 -0.41 -0.46 15.90
N MET A 97 -0.79 0.82 15.88
CA MET A 97 -0.74 1.68 14.68
C MET A 97 0.03 2.96 14.96
N TYR A 98 0.61 3.52 13.92
CA TYR A 98 1.41 4.74 13.97
C TYR A 98 0.75 5.83 13.12
N GLY A 99 0.86 7.06 13.60
CA GLY A 99 0.31 8.26 12.99
C GLY A 99 0.25 9.38 14.03
N ASP A 100 0.18 10.63 13.63
CA ASP A 100 0.04 11.75 14.55
C ASP A 100 -1.23 11.61 15.37
N ASN A 101 -1.09 11.49 16.70
CA ASN A 101 -2.22 11.35 17.59
C ASN A 101 -1.88 11.68 19.04
N HIS A 102 -2.92 11.81 19.87
CA HIS A 102 -2.81 12.01 21.30
C HIS A 102 -3.73 11.02 22.03
N LEU A 103 -3.13 10.00 22.66
CA LEU A 103 -3.85 9.09 23.54
C LEU A 103 -3.99 9.72 24.93
N LYS A 104 -5.20 10.08 25.32
CA LYS A 104 -5.50 10.68 26.61
C LYS A 104 -6.62 9.92 27.32
N THR A 105 -6.28 9.31 28.46
CA THR A 105 -7.18 8.63 29.38
C THR A 105 -6.94 9.10 30.81
N LYS A 106 -7.70 8.57 31.76
CA LYS A 106 -7.42 8.86 33.20
C LYS A 106 -6.03 8.40 33.65
N ASP A 107 -5.46 7.36 33.04
CA ASP A 107 -4.22 6.70 33.47
C ASP A 107 -3.04 6.93 32.50
N VAL A 108 -3.31 7.25 31.23
CA VAL A 108 -2.31 7.43 30.17
C VAL A 108 -2.51 8.79 29.50
N ASP A 109 -1.40 9.48 29.25
CA ASP A 109 -1.33 10.69 28.45
C ASP A 109 -0.03 10.60 27.62
N MET A 110 -0.19 10.32 26.32
CA MET A 110 0.91 10.12 25.36
C MET A 110 0.62 10.86 24.07
N GLU A 111 1.60 11.55 23.55
CA GLU A 111 1.58 12.19 22.24
C GLU A 111 2.47 11.41 21.28
N MET A 112 1.96 11.06 20.11
CA MET A 112 2.71 10.44 19.04
C MET A 112 2.84 11.41 17.88
N THR A 113 4.07 11.61 17.41
CA THR A 113 4.37 12.27 16.14
C THR A 113 5.01 11.25 15.22
N SER A 114 4.46 11.07 14.02
CA SER A 114 4.90 10.03 13.13
C SER A 114 4.69 10.39 11.66
N GLY A 115 5.74 10.28 10.86
CA GLY A 115 5.63 10.33 9.41
C GLY A 115 5.19 9.01 8.77
N TYR A 116 5.04 7.93 9.55
CA TYR A 116 4.60 6.63 9.06
C TYR A 116 3.15 6.70 8.53
N PRO A 117 2.83 6.08 7.39
CA PRO A 117 3.64 5.17 6.58
C PRO A 117 4.44 5.84 5.44
N TYR A 118 4.62 7.17 5.44
CA TYR A 118 5.37 7.90 4.40
C TYR A 118 6.86 7.99 4.71
N ASP A 119 7.24 8.12 5.96
CA ASP A 119 8.59 7.85 6.44
C ASP A 119 8.53 6.92 7.64
N GLY A 120 9.67 6.35 8.01
CA GLY A 120 9.71 5.34 9.09
C GLY A 120 9.79 5.94 10.49
N LYS A 121 9.81 7.26 10.67
CA LYS A 121 10.08 7.89 11.96
C LYS A 121 8.85 7.94 12.83
N VAL A 122 9.02 7.52 14.08
CA VAL A 122 8.00 7.57 15.13
C VAL A 122 8.62 8.10 16.41
N SER A 123 7.96 9.06 17.03
CA SER A 123 8.35 9.66 18.30
C SER A 123 7.15 9.66 19.23
N ILE A 124 7.27 9.02 20.39
CA ILE A 124 6.23 8.92 21.42
C ILE A 124 6.69 9.65 22.67
N ARG A 125 6.01 10.72 23.01
CA ARG A 125 6.21 11.47 24.26
C ARG A 125 5.26 10.99 25.33
N ILE A 126 5.78 10.52 26.45
CA ILE A 126 5.00 10.03 27.59
C ILE A 126 4.84 11.15 28.60
N ASN A 127 3.64 11.72 28.71
CA ASN A 127 3.32 12.76 29.71
C ASN A 127 2.83 12.15 31.02
N LYS A 128 2.11 11.01 30.93
CA LYS A 128 1.61 10.24 32.06
C LYS A 128 1.43 8.78 31.66
N ALA A 129 1.84 7.86 32.49
CA ALA A 129 1.58 6.42 32.29
C ALA A 129 1.43 5.76 33.68
N LYS A 130 0.30 6.00 34.32
CA LYS A 130 -0.02 5.40 35.60
C LYS A 130 -0.30 3.90 35.41
N ASN A 131 0.35 3.07 36.25
CA ASN A 131 0.25 1.62 36.20
C ASN A 131 0.73 0.95 34.89
N ILE A 132 1.23 1.69 33.91
CA ILE A 132 1.88 1.15 32.71
C ILE A 132 3.38 1.11 32.93
N ARG A 133 3.98 -0.06 32.80
CA ARG A 133 5.42 -0.29 32.93
C ARG A 133 6.09 -0.63 31.62
N THR A 134 5.37 -1.29 30.72
CA THR A 134 5.88 -1.76 29.43
C THR A 134 5.05 -1.19 28.29
N LEU A 135 5.74 -0.70 27.25
CA LEU A 135 5.18 -0.43 25.94
C LEU A 135 5.57 -1.60 25.03
N MET A 136 4.60 -2.17 24.35
CA MET A 136 4.79 -3.14 23.26
C MET A 136 4.61 -2.39 21.95
N LEU A 137 5.69 -2.07 21.24
CA LEU A 137 5.66 -1.39 19.97
C LEU A 137 5.63 -2.41 18.84
N ARG A 138 4.61 -2.37 17.99
CA ARG A 138 4.56 -3.23 16.82
C ARG A 138 5.68 -2.86 15.84
N VAL A 139 6.34 -3.85 15.28
CA VAL A 139 7.29 -3.69 14.17
C VAL A 139 6.54 -3.99 12.87
N PRO A 140 6.19 -2.96 12.07
CA PRO A 140 5.34 -3.13 10.90
C PRO A 140 5.92 -4.14 9.90
N GLY A 141 5.08 -5.11 9.48
CA GLY A 141 5.44 -6.12 8.49
C GLY A 141 6.35 -7.25 8.98
N GLU A 142 6.70 -7.28 10.28
CA GLU A 142 7.55 -8.32 10.87
C GLU A 142 6.80 -9.31 11.77
N GLY A 143 5.50 -9.11 11.97
CA GLY A 143 4.66 -10.00 12.78
C GLY A 143 5.09 -10.08 14.24
N ARG A 144 5.71 -9.03 14.79
CA ARG A 144 6.21 -9.00 16.17
C ARG A 144 6.03 -7.66 16.85
N TYR A 145 6.15 -7.67 18.17
CA TYR A 145 6.28 -6.48 19.01
C TYR A 145 7.67 -6.40 19.64
N GLU A 146 8.13 -5.18 19.87
CA GLU A 146 9.28 -4.87 20.73
C GLU A 146 8.82 -4.34 22.07
N ALA A 147 9.29 -4.96 23.14
CA ALA A 147 9.02 -4.50 24.50
C ALA A 147 10.01 -3.41 24.90
N ILE A 148 9.48 -2.29 25.39
CA ILE A 148 10.28 -1.20 25.96
C ILE A 148 9.74 -0.92 27.35
N SER A 149 10.65 -0.90 28.33
CA SER A 149 10.33 -0.60 29.72
C SER A 149 11.18 0.54 30.22
N ALA A 150 10.60 1.39 31.07
CA ALA A 150 11.38 2.35 31.81
C ALA A 150 12.25 1.61 32.85
N THR A 151 13.55 1.93 32.89
CA THR A 151 14.50 1.34 33.82
C THR A 151 15.30 2.41 34.56
N ASP A 152 15.78 2.07 35.76
CA ASP A 152 16.77 2.88 36.49
C ASP A 152 18.19 2.59 35.95
N SER A 153 19.20 3.30 36.54
CA SER A 153 20.61 3.13 36.19
C SER A 153 21.16 1.72 36.44
N LYS A 154 20.46 0.89 37.20
CA LYS A 154 20.78 -0.52 37.48
C LYS A 154 19.99 -1.51 36.63
N GLY A 155 19.22 -1.01 35.62
CA GLY A 155 18.39 -1.83 34.75
C GLY A 155 17.12 -2.37 35.40
N ARG A 156 16.72 -1.91 36.59
CA ARG A 156 15.51 -2.34 37.26
C ARG A 156 14.33 -1.56 36.69
N GLN A 157 13.22 -2.26 36.40
CA GLN A 157 12.02 -1.65 35.86
C GLN A 157 11.43 -0.61 36.83
N THR A 158 11.10 0.56 36.30
CA THR A 158 10.52 1.70 37.03
C THR A 158 9.21 2.14 36.36
N GLY A 159 8.58 3.17 36.92
CA GLY A 159 7.52 3.91 36.22
C GLY A 159 8.12 4.89 35.21
N TRP A 160 7.33 5.23 34.21
CA TRP A 160 7.68 6.23 33.21
C TRP A 160 7.75 7.63 33.82
N LYS A 161 8.78 8.38 33.49
CA LYS A 161 8.89 9.79 33.88
C LYS A 161 8.15 10.67 32.89
N LYS A 162 7.52 11.74 33.36
CA LYS A 162 6.90 12.74 32.50
C LYS A 162 7.95 13.31 31.53
N GLY A 163 7.57 13.39 30.25
CA GLY A 163 8.43 13.88 29.16
C GLY A 163 9.40 12.84 28.61
N THR A 164 9.34 11.56 29.06
CA THR A 164 10.13 10.50 28.43
C THR A 164 9.78 10.41 26.94
N LEU A 165 10.82 10.37 26.09
CA LEU A 165 10.72 10.24 24.66
C LEU A 165 11.14 8.83 24.25
N VAL A 166 10.31 8.16 23.47
CA VAL A 166 10.60 6.85 22.86
C VAL A 166 10.58 7.03 21.35
N GLU A 167 11.71 6.79 20.71
CA GLU A 167 11.84 6.98 19.26
C GLU A 167 12.11 5.66 18.56
N ARG A 168 11.57 5.50 17.35
CA ARG A 168 11.79 4.38 16.43
C ARG A 168 11.92 4.88 15.02
N THR A 169 12.66 4.10 14.22
CA THR A 169 12.74 4.30 12.78
C THR A 169 12.57 2.93 12.11
N PHE A 170 11.54 2.80 11.28
CA PHE A 170 11.26 1.59 10.52
C PHE A 170 11.89 1.67 9.13
N ASP A 171 12.26 0.53 8.57
CA ASP A 171 12.77 0.47 7.20
C ASP A 171 11.63 0.69 6.20
N MET A 172 11.78 1.72 5.38
CA MET A 172 10.82 2.09 4.34
C MET A 172 11.33 1.83 2.93
N LYS A 173 12.39 1.02 2.77
CA LYS A 173 12.91 0.71 1.44
C LYS A 173 11.86 0.01 0.58
N PRO A 174 11.75 0.37 -0.69
CA PRO A 174 10.93 -0.39 -1.64
C PRO A 174 11.41 -1.84 -1.74
N ARG A 175 10.46 -2.77 -1.75
CA ARG A 175 10.73 -4.20 -1.92
C ARG A 175 9.80 -4.82 -2.94
N LEU A 176 10.31 -5.81 -3.66
CA LEU A 176 9.51 -6.64 -4.53
C LEU A 176 8.90 -7.79 -3.71
N VAL A 177 7.62 -8.04 -3.89
CA VAL A 177 6.91 -9.15 -3.26
C VAL A 177 6.30 -10.05 -4.33
N GLU A 178 6.35 -11.36 -4.10
CA GLU A 178 5.71 -12.35 -4.94
C GLU A 178 4.56 -13.02 -4.19
N ALA A 179 3.56 -13.51 -4.91
CA ALA A 179 2.46 -14.24 -4.33
C ALA A 179 2.87 -15.68 -3.97
N ASN A 180 2.14 -16.29 -3.02
CA ASN A 180 2.28 -17.72 -2.76
C ASN A 180 2.07 -18.52 -4.06
N PRO A 181 2.89 -19.57 -4.33
CA PRO A 181 2.76 -20.38 -5.55
C PRO A 181 1.38 -21.00 -5.80
N LEU A 182 0.53 -21.09 -4.78
CA LEU A 182 -0.86 -21.55 -4.92
C LEU A 182 -1.77 -20.50 -5.60
N VAL A 183 -1.33 -19.23 -5.69
CA VAL A 183 -2.05 -18.17 -6.43
C VAL A 183 -1.54 -18.18 -7.87
N GLU A 184 -2.14 -19.02 -8.69
CA GLU A 184 -1.65 -19.29 -10.06
C GLU A 184 -1.70 -18.08 -10.98
N GLU A 185 -2.67 -17.19 -10.78
CA GLU A 185 -2.88 -15.98 -11.59
C GLU A 185 -1.71 -14.99 -11.49
N ASN A 186 -0.93 -15.06 -10.40
CA ASN A 186 0.18 -14.14 -10.15
C ASN A 186 1.56 -14.78 -10.39
N LYS A 187 1.62 -15.96 -11.00
CA LYS A 187 2.90 -16.57 -11.39
C LYS A 187 3.69 -15.65 -12.32
N ASN A 188 5.01 -15.53 -12.06
CA ASN A 188 5.92 -14.63 -12.80
C ASN A 188 5.55 -13.14 -12.73
N GLN A 189 4.82 -12.76 -11.69
CA GLN A 189 4.49 -11.37 -11.39
C GLN A 189 5.00 -11.01 -9.99
N ILE A 190 5.25 -9.71 -9.82
CA ILE A 190 5.58 -9.10 -8.53
C ILE A 190 4.67 -7.90 -8.28
N ALA A 191 4.49 -7.58 -7.01
CA ALA A 191 4.02 -6.27 -6.60
C ALA A 191 5.17 -5.51 -5.93
N VAL A 192 5.10 -4.19 -5.94
CA VAL A 192 6.07 -3.34 -5.25
C VAL A 192 5.42 -2.81 -3.99
N MET A 193 6.11 -2.95 -2.86
CA MET A 193 5.69 -2.40 -1.58
C MET A 193 6.76 -1.50 -0.98
N ARG A 194 6.33 -0.47 -0.26
CA ARG A 194 7.17 0.39 0.57
C ARG A 194 6.52 0.52 1.95
N GLY A 195 7.21 0.03 2.98
CA GLY A 195 6.54 -0.22 4.25
C GLY A 195 5.31 -1.12 4.06
N SER A 196 4.16 -0.72 4.57
CA SER A 196 2.87 -1.43 4.40
C SER A 196 2.05 -0.96 3.20
N ILE A 197 2.56 -0.01 2.40
CA ILE A 197 1.85 0.51 1.22
C ILE A 197 2.19 -0.32 -0.01
N VAL A 198 1.17 -0.81 -0.71
CA VAL A 198 1.27 -1.40 -2.05
C VAL A 198 1.28 -0.30 -3.09
N TYR A 199 2.11 -0.44 -4.11
CA TYR A 199 2.22 0.47 -5.24
C TYR A 199 1.61 -0.13 -6.50
N CYS A 200 1.17 0.72 -7.40
CA CYS A 200 0.67 0.32 -8.71
C CYS A 200 1.25 1.21 -9.81
N LEU A 201 1.24 0.69 -11.03
CA LEU A 201 1.58 1.44 -12.24
C LEU A 201 0.29 1.84 -12.95
N GLU A 202 0.12 3.13 -13.22
CA GLU A 202 -0.86 3.62 -14.19
C GLU A 202 -0.18 3.91 -15.53
N ASN A 203 -0.89 3.67 -16.64
CA ASN A 203 -0.31 3.88 -17.98
C ASN A 203 0.07 5.34 -18.26
N VAL A 204 -0.53 6.30 -17.58
CA VAL A 204 -0.17 7.73 -17.63
C VAL A 204 1.17 8.04 -16.95
N ASP A 205 1.72 7.10 -16.21
CA ASP A 205 3.01 7.21 -15.52
C ASP A 205 4.13 6.42 -16.21
N ILE A 206 3.89 5.98 -17.44
CA ILE A 206 4.90 5.39 -18.31
C ILE A 206 5.41 6.50 -19.22
N ASP A 207 6.74 6.73 -19.25
CA ASP A 207 7.33 7.69 -20.17
C ASP A 207 7.27 7.16 -21.61
N ALA A 208 6.19 7.51 -22.29
CA ALA A 208 5.95 7.10 -23.67
C ALA A 208 6.81 7.86 -24.70
N SER A 209 7.62 8.86 -24.32
CA SER A 209 8.40 9.68 -25.26
C SER A 209 9.37 8.85 -26.08
N SER A 210 10.02 7.89 -25.45
CA SER A 210 11.00 6.98 -26.07
C SER A 210 10.38 5.71 -26.70
N VAL A 211 9.06 5.50 -26.54
CA VAL A 211 8.38 4.28 -26.98
C VAL A 211 7.95 4.38 -28.44
N PRO A 212 8.20 3.37 -29.31
CA PRO A 212 7.75 3.37 -30.69
C PRO A 212 6.23 3.47 -30.81
N ALA A 213 5.74 4.10 -31.90
CA ALA A 213 4.31 4.20 -32.17
C ALA A 213 3.64 2.82 -32.28
N SER A 214 4.36 1.79 -32.74
CA SER A 214 3.89 0.40 -32.83
C SER A 214 3.59 -0.26 -31.48
N CYS A 215 4.11 0.31 -30.38
CA CYS A 215 3.87 -0.18 -29.01
C CYS A 215 2.86 0.69 -28.24
N LYS A 216 2.21 1.63 -28.92
CA LYS A 216 1.22 2.53 -28.36
C LYS A 216 -0.19 2.20 -28.86
N ASP A 217 -1.18 2.45 -28.02
CA ASP A 217 -2.58 2.39 -28.42
C ASP A 217 -2.95 3.57 -29.35
N LYS A 218 -4.19 3.60 -29.82
CA LYS A 218 -4.70 4.70 -30.66
C LYS A 218 -4.69 6.08 -30.00
N TYR A 219 -4.48 6.15 -28.70
CA TYR A 219 -4.36 7.39 -27.93
C TYR A 219 -2.89 7.74 -27.60
N GLY A 220 -1.93 6.99 -28.12
CA GLY A 220 -0.50 7.20 -27.87
C GLY A 220 0.00 6.67 -26.52
N ARG A 221 -0.75 5.82 -25.84
CA ARG A 221 -0.44 5.29 -24.51
C ARG A 221 0.18 3.89 -24.62
N VAL A 222 1.02 3.55 -23.64
CA VAL A 222 1.63 2.22 -23.48
C VAL A 222 0.75 1.40 -22.52
N CYS A 223 0.49 0.15 -22.88
CA CYS A 223 -0.26 -0.77 -22.00
C CYS A 223 0.58 -1.16 -20.79
N VAL A 224 -0.01 -1.12 -19.59
CA VAL A 224 0.69 -1.52 -18.34
C VAL A 224 1.16 -2.98 -18.37
N ASN A 225 0.47 -3.85 -19.11
CA ASN A 225 0.85 -5.26 -19.26
C ASN A 225 2.11 -5.49 -20.10
N ASP A 226 2.57 -4.47 -20.84
CA ASP A 226 3.80 -4.55 -21.64
C ASP A 226 5.03 -4.13 -20.85
N ILE A 227 4.86 -3.73 -19.60
CA ILE A 227 5.95 -3.36 -18.71
C ILE A 227 6.45 -4.60 -17.97
N VAL A 228 7.77 -4.78 -17.97
CA VAL A 228 8.48 -5.86 -17.29
C VAL A 228 9.50 -5.27 -16.33
N ILE A 229 9.39 -5.64 -15.07
CA ILE A 229 10.27 -5.13 -14.00
C ILE A 229 11.51 -6.03 -13.90
N PRO A 230 12.74 -5.51 -14.05
CA PRO A 230 13.95 -6.23 -13.67
C PRO A 230 13.95 -6.52 -12.17
N ALA A 231 14.31 -7.73 -11.75
CA ALA A 231 14.32 -8.09 -10.33
C ALA A 231 15.34 -7.30 -9.50
N ASP A 232 16.35 -6.76 -10.13
CA ASP A 232 17.42 -5.93 -9.55
C ASP A 232 17.17 -4.42 -9.69
N LEU A 233 15.97 -4.02 -10.18
CA LEU A 233 15.63 -2.61 -10.38
C LEU A 233 15.73 -1.82 -9.06
N GLN A 234 16.54 -0.76 -9.11
CA GLN A 234 16.64 0.19 -8.01
C GLN A 234 15.59 1.29 -8.17
N TRP A 235 14.77 1.48 -7.15
CA TRP A 235 13.74 2.51 -7.12
C TRP A 235 14.27 3.80 -6.52
N THR A 236 13.92 4.93 -7.13
CA THR A 236 14.17 6.27 -6.60
C THR A 236 12.86 6.85 -6.08
N GLU A 237 12.86 7.29 -4.83
CA GLU A 237 11.71 7.99 -4.24
C GLU A 237 11.61 9.40 -4.83
N VAL A 238 10.44 9.74 -5.35
CA VAL A 238 10.13 11.07 -5.88
C VAL A 238 8.80 11.55 -5.33
N LYS A 239 8.64 12.86 -5.20
CA LYS A 239 7.35 13.47 -4.85
C LYS A 239 6.46 13.55 -6.07
N LYS A 240 5.21 13.16 -5.93
CA LYS A 240 4.19 13.26 -6.96
C LYS A 240 2.89 13.80 -6.40
N THR A 241 2.31 14.77 -7.08
CA THR A 241 1.02 15.35 -6.70
C THR A 241 -0.09 14.76 -7.56
N ILE A 242 -1.15 14.29 -6.94
CA ILE A 242 -2.37 13.78 -7.58
C ILE A 242 -3.56 14.43 -6.87
N ASP A 243 -4.42 15.11 -7.61
CA ASP A 243 -5.61 15.77 -7.09
C ASP A 243 -5.33 16.67 -5.86
N GLY A 244 -4.21 17.42 -5.92
CA GLY A 244 -3.78 18.31 -4.83
C GLY A 244 -3.07 17.63 -3.64
N HIS A 245 -3.01 16.31 -3.60
CA HIS A 245 -2.33 15.55 -2.55
C HIS A 245 -0.92 15.12 -2.98
N GLU A 246 0.07 15.31 -2.10
CA GLU A 246 1.46 14.89 -2.33
C GLU A 246 1.69 13.46 -1.85
N PHE A 247 2.35 12.65 -2.68
CA PHE A 247 2.69 11.26 -2.38
C PHE A 247 4.18 11.00 -2.61
N VAL A 248 4.72 10.02 -1.89
CA VAL A 248 5.98 9.39 -2.23
C VAL A 248 5.69 8.39 -3.36
N ALA A 249 6.20 8.66 -4.56
CA ALA A 249 6.14 7.78 -5.71
C ALA A 249 7.50 7.11 -5.94
N LEU A 250 7.53 6.02 -6.70
CA LEU A 250 8.73 5.23 -6.97
C LEU A 250 9.04 5.26 -8.46
N GLN A 251 10.14 5.89 -8.82
CA GLN A 251 10.61 5.97 -10.21
C GLN A 251 11.68 4.93 -10.48
N GLY A 252 11.60 4.26 -11.65
CA GLY A 252 12.60 3.29 -12.07
C GLY A 252 12.62 3.07 -13.56
N GLU A 253 13.70 2.45 -14.07
CA GLU A 253 13.88 2.11 -15.46
C GLU A 253 13.49 0.65 -15.71
N ALA A 254 12.24 0.43 -16.14
CA ALA A 254 11.71 -0.87 -16.51
C ALA A 254 12.04 -1.26 -17.95
N LEU A 255 11.60 -2.44 -18.37
CA LEU A 255 11.72 -2.94 -19.74
C LEU A 255 10.35 -2.95 -20.40
N LEU A 256 10.33 -2.65 -21.70
CA LEU A 256 9.15 -2.73 -22.54
C LEU A 256 9.16 -4.07 -23.31
N ALA A 257 8.10 -4.87 -23.15
CA ALA A 257 7.85 -6.02 -23.98
C ALA A 257 7.24 -5.56 -25.32
N GLU A 258 8.04 -5.55 -26.36
CA GLU A 258 7.58 -5.15 -27.70
C GLU A 258 6.70 -6.25 -28.33
N LYS A 259 5.47 -6.37 -27.85
CA LYS A 259 4.50 -7.32 -28.44
C LYS A 259 4.03 -6.90 -29.82
N GLY A 260 4.21 -5.63 -30.14
CA GLY A 260 3.66 -5.01 -31.34
C GLY A 260 2.13 -4.87 -31.29
N THR A 261 1.57 -4.09 -32.18
CA THR A 261 0.12 -4.00 -32.38
C THR A 261 -0.39 -5.23 -33.16
N ALA A 262 -1.69 -5.49 -33.13
CA ALA A 262 -2.29 -6.52 -33.99
C ALA A 262 -1.92 -6.36 -35.47
N ALA A 263 -1.70 -5.13 -35.92
CA ALA A 263 -1.23 -4.82 -37.29
C ALA A 263 0.21 -5.28 -37.57
N SER A 264 1.03 -5.51 -36.56
CA SER A 264 2.41 -6.01 -36.73
C SER A 264 2.49 -7.54 -36.87
N TRP A 265 1.36 -8.23 -36.72
CA TRP A 265 1.25 -9.66 -36.91
C TRP A 265 0.77 -9.96 -38.33
N GLN A 266 1.28 -11.06 -38.92
CA GLN A 266 0.79 -11.49 -40.23
C GLN A 266 -0.69 -11.94 -40.12
N LYS A 267 -1.46 -11.75 -41.17
CA LYS A 267 -2.83 -12.23 -41.23
C LYS A 267 -2.89 -13.74 -40.89
N ASN A 268 -3.71 -14.09 -39.93
CA ASN A 268 -3.88 -15.48 -39.41
C ASN A 268 -2.65 -16.03 -38.63
N GLN A 269 -1.66 -15.19 -38.29
CA GLN A 269 -0.56 -15.62 -37.43
C GLN A 269 -1.03 -15.64 -35.96
N LEU A 270 -1.04 -16.81 -35.33
CA LEU A 270 -1.39 -16.99 -33.93
C LEU A 270 -0.17 -17.01 -33.00
N TYR A 271 0.98 -17.40 -33.51
CA TYR A 271 2.21 -17.60 -32.73
C TYR A 271 3.41 -17.04 -33.47
N ARG A 272 4.41 -16.57 -32.72
CA ARG A 272 5.71 -16.19 -33.27
C ARG A 272 6.80 -16.47 -32.23
N THR A 273 8.04 -16.50 -32.66
CA THR A 273 9.19 -16.58 -31.74
C THR A 273 9.20 -15.34 -30.84
N LEU A 274 9.38 -15.57 -29.54
CA LEU A 274 9.48 -14.52 -28.53
C LEU A 274 10.71 -13.65 -28.81
N ALA A 275 10.51 -12.35 -28.94
CA ALA A 275 11.60 -11.38 -28.89
C ALA A 275 11.84 -10.97 -27.43
N PRO A 276 13.08 -10.96 -26.92
CA PRO A 276 13.37 -10.50 -25.57
C PRO A 276 12.98 -9.02 -25.40
N ALA A 277 12.37 -8.68 -24.25
CA ALA A 277 12.17 -7.29 -23.85
C ALA A 277 13.53 -6.67 -23.54
N GLN A 278 13.96 -5.70 -24.33
CA GLN A 278 15.28 -5.05 -24.17
C GLN A 278 15.17 -3.53 -24.07
N LYS A 279 14.06 -2.97 -24.54
CA LYS A 279 13.89 -1.53 -24.56
C LYS A 279 13.59 -1.02 -23.17
N LYS A 280 14.40 -0.08 -22.72
CA LYS A 280 14.23 0.59 -21.43
C LYS A 280 13.16 1.66 -21.51
N VAL A 281 12.38 1.78 -20.45
CA VAL A 281 11.33 2.78 -20.33
C VAL A 281 11.24 3.23 -18.86
N ASN A 282 11.18 4.54 -18.65
CA ASN A 282 10.96 5.07 -17.31
C ASN A 282 9.51 4.91 -16.89
N VAL A 283 9.31 4.42 -15.68
CA VAL A 283 7.99 4.24 -15.05
C VAL A 283 7.98 4.91 -13.68
N THR A 284 6.81 5.38 -13.26
CA THR A 284 6.60 5.91 -11.92
C THR A 284 5.42 5.19 -11.29
N LEU A 285 5.68 4.45 -10.21
CA LEU A 285 4.64 3.79 -9.44
C LEU A 285 4.11 4.75 -8.37
N ILE A 286 2.81 4.70 -8.17
CA ILE A 286 2.12 5.47 -7.12
C ILE A 286 1.51 4.55 -6.07
N PRO A 287 1.22 5.04 -4.84
CA PRO A 287 0.45 4.27 -3.88
C PRO A 287 -0.87 3.78 -4.48
N TYR A 288 -1.19 2.49 -4.29
CA TYR A 288 -2.38 1.89 -4.89
C TYR A 288 -3.67 2.59 -4.49
N TYR A 289 -3.78 3.13 -3.28
CA TYR A 289 -4.97 3.87 -2.88
C TYR A 289 -5.15 5.21 -3.63
N ALA A 290 -4.10 5.72 -4.30
CA ALA A 290 -4.16 6.96 -5.07
C ALA A 290 -4.59 6.78 -6.53
N TRP A 291 -4.75 5.53 -7.02
CA TRP A 291 -5.14 5.27 -8.40
C TRP A 291 -6.56 5.73 -8.75
N ASP A 292 -6.90 5.84 -10.04
CA ASP A 292 -8.22 6.23 -10.56
C ASP A 292 -8.70 7.62 -10.09
N ASN A 293 -7.76 8.54 -9.80
CA ASN A 293 -8.08 9.94 -9.51
C ASN A 293 -7.68 10.88 -10.66
N ARG A 294 -7.23 10.34 -11.81
CA ARG A 294 -6.69 11.10 -12.96
C ARG A 294 -7.46 10.88 -14.27
N GLY A 295 -8.70 10.44 -14.21
CA GLY A 295 -9.58 10.23 -15.37
C GLY A 295 -10.05 8.79 -15.53
N SER A 296 -11.07 8.60 -16.39
CA SER A 296 -11.80 7.33 -16.54
C SER A 296 -11.09 6.26 -17.37
N ASP A 297 -10.15 6.66 -18.23
CA ASP A 297 -9.52 5.77 -19.22
C ASP A 297 -8.09 5.35 -18.84
N VAL A 298 -7.73 5.49 -17.56
CA VAL A 298 -6.43 5.12 -17.06
C VAL A 298 -6.37 3.62 -16.83
N GLU A 299 -5.42 2.94 -17.47
CA GLU A 299 -5.08 1.55 -17.14
C GLU A 299 -4.23 1.51 -15.87
N MET A 300 -4.35 0.45 -15.11
CA MET A 300 -3.58 0.25 -13.88
C MET A 300 -3.25 -1.23 -13.66
N SER A 301 -2.07 -1.50 -13.09
CA SER A 301 -1.76 -2.83 -12.54
C SER A 301 -0.95 -2.71 -11.23
N VAL A 302 -1.33 -3.52 -10.25
CA VAL A 302 -0.54 -3.80 -9.04
C VAL A 302 0.49 -4.90 -9.33
N TRP A 303 0.04 -5.98 -9.96
CA TRP A 303 0.90 -7.11 -10.31
C TRP A 303 1.53 -6.89 -11.68
N LEU A 304 2.85 -6.81 -11.69
CA LEU A 304 3.66 -6.50 -12.88
C LEU A 304 4.51 -7.73 -13.25
N SER A 305 4.70 -7.95 -14.54
CA SER A 305 5.60 -8.99 -15.02
C SER A 305 7.02 -8.75 -14.51
N VAL A 306 7.73 -9.81 -14.12
CA VAL A 306 9.10 -9.72 -13.63
C VAL A 306 10.06 -10.47 -14.54
N ARG A 307 11.26 -9.92 -14.72
CA ARG A 307 12.41 -10.59 -15.31
C ARG A 307 13.43 -10.86 -14.20
N LYS A 308 13.66 -12.15 -13.93
CA LYS A 308 14.71 -12.64 -13.01
C LYS A 308 16.06 -12.63 -13.69
#